data_ec1d0c324550c51c034fe4756a28256f
#
_entry.id   ec1d0c324550c51c034fe4756a28256f
#
_cell.length_a   1.000
_cell.length_b   1.000
_cell.length_c   1.000
_cell.angle_alpha   90.00
_cell.angle_beta   90.00
_cell.angle_gamma   90.00
#
_symmetry.space_group_name_H-M   'P 1'
#
loop_
_entity.id
_entity.type
_entity.pdbx_description
1 polymer ?
#
loop_
_entity_poly.entity_id
_entity_poly.type
_entity_poly.pdbx_seq_one_letter_code
_entity_poly.pdbx_strand_id
1 'polypeptide(L)' 'MKLNAKIFESTSMSWEEMCEEVSQFASTIRADRLFNISVKAAGGADIGGRGARGTIIVWYWD' A
#
# COMPACT_ATOMS: atom_id res chain seq x y z
N MET A 1 -11.17 -11.51 -16.56
CA MET A 1 -10.68 -11.00 -15.28
C MET A 1 -9.24 -10.63 -15.41
N LYS A 2 -8.86 -9.49 -14.91
CA LYS A 2 -7.55 -8.91 -15.15
C LYS A 2 -6.90 -8.53 -13.84
N LEU A 3 -5.61 -8.80 -13.70
CA LEU A 3 -4.88 -8.44 -12.50
C LEU A 3 -4.46 -6.97 -12.60
N ASN A 4 -4.84 -6.21 -11.59
CA ASN A 4 -4.52 -4.80 -11.51
C ASN A 4 -3.70 -4.51 -10.26
N ALA A 5 -3.04 -3.37 -10.27
CA ALA A 5 -2.23 -2.95 -9.15
C ALA A 5 -2.53 -1.48 -8.83
N LYS A 6 -2.74 -1.21 -7.56
CA LYS A 6 -2.83 0.17 -7.07
C LYS A 6 -1.61 0.43 -6.22
N ILE A 7 -0.85 1.44 -6.59
CA ILE A 7 0.42 1.76 -5.93
C ILE A 7 0.23 2.96 -5.01
N PHE A 8 0.67 2.80 -3.77
CA PHE A 8 0.67 3.87 -2.78
C PHE A 8 2.10 4.16 -2.39
N GLU A 9 2.48 5.42 -2.42
CA GLU A 9 3.84 5.83 -2.07
C GLU A 9 3.81 6.84 -0.95
N SER A 10 4.69 6.65 0.01
CA SER A 10 4.79 7.57 1.14
C SER A 10 5.79 8.66 0.83
N THR A 11 5.40 9.61 0.02
CA THR A 11 6.27 10.72 -0.32
C THR A 11 6.08 11.92 0.60
N SER A 12 4.85 12.14 1.01
CA SER A 12 4.53 13.31 1.85
C SER A 12 3.61 12.97 3.00
N MET A 13 3.35 11.69 3.22
CA MET A 13 2.48 11.27 4.29
C MET A 13 3.19 10.24 5.15
N SER A 14 2.75 10.11 6.39
CA SER A 14 3.31 9.13 7.30
C SER A 14 2.86 7.71 6.92
N TRP A 15 3.57 6.73 7.48
CA TRP A 15 3.17 5.34 7.29
C TRP A 15 1.75 5.08 7.78
N GLU A 16 1.38 5.71 8.89
CA GLU A 16 0.04 5.53 9.42
C GLU A 16 -1.02 6.03 8.46
N GLU A 17 -0.80 7.19 7.88
CA GLU A 17 -1.72 7.74 6.90
C GLU A 17 -1.79 6.86 5.66
N MET A 18 -0.64 6.37 5.21
CA MET A 18 -0.62 5.52 4.03
C MET A 18 -1.33 4.20 4.31
N CYS A 19 -1.10 3.61 5.46
CA CYS A 19 -1.77 2.37 5.82
C CYS A 19 -3.28 2.56 5.89
N GLU A 20 -3.72 3.72 6.38
CA GLU A 20 -5.14 4.00 6.45
C GLU A 20 -5.74 4.11 5.06
N GLU A 21 -5.05 4.77 4.15
CA GLU A 21 -5.52 4.88 2.77
C GLU A 21 -5.57 3.53 2.09
N VAL A 22 -4.55 2.71 2.30
CA VAL A 22 -4.53 1.36 1.75
C VAL A 22 -5.69 0.55 2.31
N SER A 23 -5.94 0.66 3.60
CA SER A 23 -7.04 -0.05 4.23
C SER A 23 -8.39 0.37 3.66
N GLN A 24 -8.57 1.66 3.46
CA GLN A 24 -9.81 2.16 2.86
C GLN A 24 -9.98 1.65 1.44
N PHE A 25 -8.91 1.67 0.67
CA PHE A 25 -8.98 1.17 -0.69
C PHE A 25 -9.28 -0.33 -0.72
N ALA A 26 -8.57 -1.08 0.11
CA ALA A 26 -8.74 -2.53 0.15
C ALA A 26 -10.16 -2.92 0.57
N SER A 27 -10.76 -2.13 1.43
CA SER A 27 -12.12 -2.44 1.88
C SER A 27 -13.16 -2.22 0.80
N THR A 28 -12.81 -1.51 -0.27
CA THR A 28 -13.72 -1.37 -1.41
C THR A 28 -13.62 -2.55 -2.37
N ILE A 29 -12.62 -3.40 -2.17
CA ILE A 29 -12.39 -4.55 -3.03
C ILE A 29 -13.01 -5.77 -2.35
N ARG A 30 -13.75 -6.55 -3.11
CA ARG A 30 -14.32 -7.78 -2.56
C ARG A 30 -13.20 -8.73 -2.17
N ALA A 31 -13.41 -9.45 -1.09
CA ALA A 31 -12.39 -10.34 -0.56
C ALA A 31 -11.93 -11.37 -1.59
N ASP A 32 -12.85 -11.82 -2.45
CA ASP A 32 -12.52 -12.82 -3.46
C ASP A 32 -11.74 -12.22 -4.64
N ARG A 33 -11.61 -10.91 -4.68
CA ARG A 33 -10.87 -10.24 -5.75
C ARG A 33 -9.54 -9.69 -5.28
N LEU A 34 -9.33 -9.62 -3.98
CA LEU A 34 -8.07 -9.16 -3.44
C LEU A 34 -7.05 -10.28 -3.58
N PHE A 35 -5.97 -10.00 -4.28
CA PHE A 35 -4.95 -11.00 -4.54
C PHE A 35 -3.81 -10.92 -3.54
N ASN A 36 -3.22 -9.75 -3.40
CA ASN A 36 -2.05 -9.62 -2.54
C ASN A 36 -1.79 -8.15 -2.21
N ILE A 37 -1.11 -7.93 -1.10
CA ILE A 37 -0.64 -6.60 -0.74
C ILE A 37 0.85 -6.72 -0.48
N SER A 38 1.64 -5.98 -1.25
CA SER A 38 3.08 -5.99 -1.13
C SER A 38 3.55 -4.70 -0.49
N VAL A 39 4.48 -4.82 0.45
CA VAL A 39 5.06 -3.65 1.11
C VAL A 39 6.55 -3.65 0.83
N LYS A 40 7.05 -2.50 0.39
CA LYS A 40 8.46 -2.35 0.13
C LYS A 40 8.95 -1.08 0.80
N ALA A 41 9.86 -1.22 1.74
CA ALA A 41 10.47 -0.08 2.41
C ALA A 41 11.72 0.32 1.64
N ALA A 42 11.79 1.58 1.29
CA ALA A 42 12.94 2.12 0.58
C ALA A 42 13.82 2.87 1.56
N GLY A 43 15.11 2.68 1.44
CA GLY A 43 16.06 3.42 2.24
C GLY A 43 16.09 3.07 3.70
N GLY A 44 15.39 2.16 4.09
CA GLY A 44 15.24 1.45 5.31
C GLY A 44 15.84 1.90 6.63
N ALA A 45 16.53 2.99 6.70
CA ALA A 45 17.22 3.30 7.95
C ALA A 45 16.28 3.77 9.05
N ASP A 46 15.23 4.45 8.69
CA ASP A 46 14.35 5.05 9.68
C ASP A 46 12.94 4.51 9.57
N ILE A 47 12.84 3.23 9.69
CA ILE A 47 11.54 2.59 9.64
C ILE A 47 10.70 3.09 10.79
N GLY A 48 9.54 3.63 10.46
CA GLY A 48 8.65 4.15 11.46
C GLY A 48 8.97 5.58 11.90
N GLY A 49 10.08 6.13 11.45
CA GLY A 49 10.42 7.49 11.74
C GLY A 49 9.96 8.45 10.66
N ARG A 50 10.15 9.72 10.91
CA ARG A 50 9.86 10.71 9.89
C ARG A 50 10.85 10.54 8.76
N GLY A 51 10.38 10.73 7.55
CA GLY A 51 11.20 10.56 6.39
C GLY A 51 11.28 9.12 5.91
N ALA A 52 10.67 8.22 6.62
CA ALA A 52 10.59 6.84 6.15
C ALA A 52 9.82 6.82 4.84
N ARG A 53 10.38 6.12 3.87
CA ARG A 53 9.76 6.01 2.56
C ARG A 53 9.46 4.57 2.26
N GLY A 54 8.41 4.38 1.52
CA GLY A 54 8.07 3.03 1.12
C GLY A 54 6.94 3.04 0.13
N THR A 55 6.66 1.87 -0.37
CA THR A 55 5.64 1.67 -1.37
C THR A 55 4.78 0.49 -0.95
N ILE A 56 3.48 0.66 -1.05
CA ILE A 56 2.55 -0.43 -0.85
C ILE A 56 1.80 -0.63 -2.15
N ILE A 57 1.78 -1.86 -2.63
CA ILE A 57 1.11 -2.21 -3.86
C ILE A 57 -0.01 -3.18 -3.53
N VAL A 58 -1.23 -2.79 -3.88
CA VAL A 58 -2.39 -3.65 -3.70
C VAL A 58 -2.71 -4.29 -5.03
N TRP A 59 -2.61 -5.61 -5.08
CA TRP A 59 -2.90 -6.38 -6.28
C TRP A 59 -4.30 -6.96 -6.17
N TYR A 60 -5.10 -6.79 -7.19
CA TYR A 60 -6.47 -7.26 -7.14
C TYR A 60 -6.95 -7.63 -8.54
N TRP A 61 -7.95 -8.47 -8.57
CA TRP A 61 -8.58 -8.88 -9.82
C TRP A 61 -9.74 -7.94 -10.15
N ASP A 62 -9.79 -7.53 -11.39
CA ASP A 62 -10.83 -6.62 -11.85
C ASP A 62 -11.88 -7.37 -12.64
#